data_c473ed8813e9e2802d3628c2a6c362e0
#
_entry.id   c473ed8813e9e2802d3628c2a6c362e0
#
_cell.length_a   1.000
_cell.length_b   1.000
_cell.length_c   1.000
_cell.angle_alpha   90.00
_cell.angle_beta   90.00
_cell.angle_gamma   90.00
#
_symmetry.space_group_name_H-M   'P 1'
#
loop_
_entity.id
_entity.type
_entity.pdbx_description
1 polymer ?
#
loop_
_entity_poly.entity_id
_entity_poly.type
_entity_poly.pdbx_seq_one_letter_code
_entity_poly.pdbx_strand_id
1 'polypeptide(L)'
;MNLDKPDFLLKNNTFTTIYGRNLLHELNIILPDKYLIVTMEDLWEKFSNHFDKRMSGVVFVKSLDLNSLENEYKKIKNYNAIVGIGGGQALDTAKFFSWKSNKKLFQVPTSMSVNATFGHRFAARINGNVNYMGWTVPEAVYIDF
;
A
#
# COMPACT_ATOMS: atom_id res chain seq x y z
N MET A 1 7.51 -2.44 -20.20
CA MET A 1 7.84 -3.02 -18.87
C MET A 1 7.50 -4.49 -18.87
N ASN A 2 8.42 -5.35 -18.49
CA ASN A 2 8.14 -6.77 -18.41
C ASN A 2 7.46 -7.08 -17.07
N LEU A 3 6.16 -7.24 -17.10
CA LEU A 3 5.33 -7.51 -15.92
C LEU A 3 5.45 -8.98 -15.43
N ASP A 4 6.01 -9.84 -16.28
CA ASP A 4 5.96 -11.28 -16.07
C ASP A 4 7.22 -11.89 -15.45
N LYS A 5 8.26 -11.11 -15.34
CA LYS A 5 9.53 -11.54 -14.74
C LYS A 5 9.94 -10.63 -13.60
N PRO A 6 9.37 -10.83 -12.42
CA PRO A 6 9.85 -10.10 -11.25
C PRO A 6 11.28 -10.51 -10.95
N ASP A 7 12.09 -9.54 -10.54
CA ASP A 7 13.48 -9.79 -10.10
C ASP A 7 13.54 -10.50 -8.74
N PHE A 8 12.49 -11.23 -8.38
CA PHE A 8 12.41 -11.85 -7.05
C PHE A 8 13.51 -12.90 -6.82
N LEU A 9 14.06 -13.44 -7.90
CA LEU A 9 15.22 -14.35 -7.81
C LEU A 9 16.51 -13.62 -7.41
N LEU A 10 16.56 -12.30 -7.65
CA LEU A 10 17.72 -11.47 -7.38
C LEU A 10 17.52 -10.55 -6.17
N LYS A 11 16.30 -10.42 -5.69
CA LYS A 11 15.93 -9.58 -4.54
C LYS A 11 15.35 -10.44 -3.42
N ASN A 12 15.59 -10.01 -2.20
CA ASN A 12 14.90 -10.60 -1.07
C ASN A 12 13.41 -10.29 -1.20
N ASN A 13 12.58 -11.31 -1.37
CA ASN A 13 11.13 -11.21 -1.47
C ASN A 13 10.39 -11.58 -0.18
N THR A 14 11.13 -11.69 0.91
CA THR A 14 10.56 -11.89 2.24
C THR A 14 10.27 -10.56 2.90
N PHE A 15 9.27 -10.54 3.78
CA PHE A 15 8.91 -9.37 4.56
C PHE A 15 8.55 -9.76 5.99
N THR A 16 8.65 -8.80 6.89
CA THR A 16 8.32 -9.00 8.30
C THR A 16 6.82 -8.82 8.51
N THR A 17 6.20 -9.75 9.23
CA THR A 17 4.84 -9.60 9.74
C THR A 17 4.89 -9.35 11.24
N ILE A 18 4.27 -8.27 11.68
CA ILE A 18 4.26 -7.83 13.07
C ILE A 18 2.83 -7.92 13.59
N TYR A 19 2.63 -8.67 14.66
CA TYR A 19 1.33 -8.85 15.32
C TYR A 19 1.34 -8.14 16.67
N GLY A 20 0.27 -7.45 17.00
CA GLY A 20 0.18 -6.81 18.30
C GLY A 20 -0.99 -5.85 18.43
N ARG A 21 -0.82 -4.90 19.34
CA ARG A 21 -1.77 -3.82 19.61
C ARG A 21 -1.06 -2.48 19.56
N ASN A 22 -1.79 -1.44 19.15
CA ASN A 22 -1.25 -0.09 18.99
C ASN A 22 -0.11 0.00 17.98
N LEU A 23 -0.12 -0.85 16.98
CA LEU A 23 0.96 -0.96 15.99
C LEU A 23 1.02 0.26 15.07
N LEU A 24 -0.07 1.00 14.89
CA LEU A 24 -0.03 2.27 14.14
C LEU A 24 0.89 3.28 14.81
N HIS A 25 0.94 3.31 16.14
CA HIS A 25 1.87 4.16 16.87
C HIS A 25 3.32 3.75 16.60
N GLU A 26 3.61 2.46 16.68
CA GLU A 26 4.94 1.90 16.37
C GLU A 26 5.37 2.21 14.93
N LEU A 27 4.45 2.00 13.99
CA LEU A 27 4.70 2.31 12.58
C LEU A 27 5.02 3.79 12.38
N ASN A 28 4.29 4.69 13.01
CA ASN A 28 4.51 6.13 12.88
C ASN A 28 5.92 6.55 13.34
N ILE A 29 6.48 5.87 14.34
CA ILE A 29 7.84 6.15 14.82
C ILE A 29 8.90 5.87 13.74
N ILE A 30 8.74 4.80 12.99
CA ILE A 30 9.74 4.37 12.00
C ILE A 30 9.55 4.97 10.61
N LEU A 31 8.40 5.56 10.32
CA LEU A 31 8.12 6.14 9.02
C LEU A 31 9.07 7.32 8.72
N PRO A 32 9.61 7.40 7.50
CA PRO A 32 10.39 8.56 7.08
C PRO A 32 9.47 9.77 6.89
N ASP A 33 10.09 10.96 6.76
CA ASP A 33 9.36 12.15 6.36
C ASP A 33 8.72 11.96 4.97
N LYS A 34 7.62 12.64 4.73
CA LYS A 34 6.87 12.60 3.47
C LYS A 34 6.32 11.20 3.15
N TYR A 35 5.69 10.55 4.11
CA TYR A 35 4.99 9.31 3.83
C TYR A 35 3.58 9.59 3.30
N LEU A 36 3.11 8.74 2.40
CA LEU A 36 1.80 8.79 1.78
C LEU A 36 0.90 7.73 2.41
N ILE A 37 -0.30 8.12 2.81
CA ILE A 37 -1.33 7.18 3.28
C ILE A 37 -2.24 6.82 2.11
N VAL A 38 -2.52 5.53 1.94
CA VAL A 38 -3.50 5.00 1.00
C VAL A 38 -4.54 4.21 1.79
N THR A 39 -5.77 4.69 1.81
CA THR A 39 -6.83 4.11 2.65
C THR A 39 -8.22 4.40 2.09
N MET A 40 -9.24 3.98 2.81
CA MET A 40 -10.63 4.31 2.56
C MET A 40 -11.02 5.51 3.44
N GLU A 41 -11.97 6.32 2.97
CA GLU A 41 -12.38 7.55 3.65
C GLU A 41 -12.94 7.28 5.05
N ASP A 42 -13.77 6.27 5.18
CA ASP A 42 -14.37 5.85 6.46
C ASP A 42 -13.32 5.35 7.48
N LEU A 43 -12.27 4.70 7.02
CA LEU A 43 -11.16 4.26 7.87
C LEU A 43 -10.28 5.43 8.30
N TRP A 44 -10.09 6.40 7.42
CA TRP A 44 -9.27 7.57 7.73
C TRP A 44 -9.82 8.37 8.92
N GLU A 45 -11.13 8.51 9.02
CA GLU A 45 -11.75 9.14 10.17
C GLU A 45 -11.37 8.49 11.51
N LYS A 46 -11.14 7.17 11.50
CA LYS A 46 -10.79 6.40 12.68
C LYS A 46 -9.29 6.44 13.02
N PHE A 47 -8.45 6.57 12.02
CA PHE A 47 -6.99 6.39 12.20
C PHE A 47 -6.16 7.66 12.01
N SER A 48 -6.77 8.75 11.55
CA SER A 48 -6.04 9.97 11.19
C SER A 48 -5.16 10.55 12.30
N ASN A 49 -5.59 10.45 13.54
CA ASN A 49 -4.84 10.98 14.71
C ASN A 49 -3.61 10.16 15.08
N HIS A 50 -3.41 8.98 14.50
CA HIS A 50 -2.18 8.22 14.70
C HIS A 50 -1.01 8.73 13.84
N PHE A 51 -1.30 9.59 12.87
CA PHE A 51 -0.31 10.12 11.94
C PHE A 51 -0.06 11.60 12.16
N ASP A 52 1.10 12.08 11.78
CA ASP A 52 1.55 13.43 12.08
C ASP A 52 1.80 14.28 10.81
N LYS A 53 2.33 15.47 11.01
CA LYS A 53 2.60 16.45 9.95
C LYS A 53 3.68 16.04 8.93
N ARG A 54 4.41 14.95 9.15
CA ARG A 54 5.37 14.41 8.17
C ARG A 54 4.67 13.76 6.99
N MET A 55 3.38 13.48 7.12
CA MET A 55 2.55 12.93 6.07
C MET A 55 2.50 13.88 4.88
N SER A 56 2.79 13.38 3.68
CA SER A 56 2.72 14.17 2.45
C SER A 56 1.30 14.27 1.87
N GLY A 57 0.44 13.33 2.21
CA GLY A 57 -0.94 13.33 1.73
C GLY A 57 -1.66 12.02 2.03
N VAL A 58 -2.94 11.99 1.66
CA VAL A 58 -3.80 10.81 1.78
C VAL A 58 -4.45 10.56 0.43
N VAL A 59 -4.41 9.32 -0.02
CA VAL A 59 -5.17 8.84 -1.19
C VAL A 59 -6.36 8.04 -0.69
N PHE A 60 -7.55 8.50 -1.04
CA PHE A 60 -8.78 7.73 -0.80
C PHE A 60 -9.07 6.84 -2.00
N VAL A 61 -9.07 5.55 -1.75
CA VAL A 61 -9.26 4.54 -2.79
C VAL A 61 -10.72 4.52 -3.25
N LYS A 62 -10.93 4.62 -4.55
CA LYS A 62 -12.25 4.60 -5.16
C LYS A 62 -12.43 3.44 -6.12
N SER A 63 -11.38 3.04 -6.82
CA SER A 63 -11.45 2.05 -7.88
C SER A 63 -10.09 1.40 -8.09
N LEU A 64 -10.10 0.13 -8.50
CA LEU A 64 -8.93 -0.60 -9.00
C LEU A 64 -8.82 -0.56 -10.53
N ASP A 65 -9.62 0.27 -11.21
CA ASP A 65 -9.45 0.50 -12.63
C ASP A 65 -8.07 1.10 -12.91
N LEU A 66 -7.33 0.49 -13.85
CA LEU A 66 -5.94 0.88 -14.10
C LEU A 66 -5.80 2.35 -14.51
N ASN A 67 -6.69 2.84 -15.35
CA ASN A 67 -6.65 4.25 -15.76
C ASN A 67 -6.89 5.19 -14.58
N SER A 68 -7.80 4.85 -13.69
CA SER A 68 -8.06 5.61 -12.46
C SER A 68 -6.84 5.61 -11.54
N LEU A 69 -6.19 4.47 -11.36
CA LEU A 69 -4.96 4.35 -10.57
C LEU A 69 -3.83 5.19 -11.15
N GLU A 70 -3.63 5.16 -12.47
CA GLU A 70 -2.63 5.98 -13.16
C GLU A 70 -2.91 7.48 -13.00
N ASN A 71 -4.17 7.89 -13.08
CA ASN A 71 -4.55 9.28 -12.89
C ASN A 71 -4.30 9.76 -11.46
N GLU A 72 -4.63 8.96 -10.46
CA GLU A 72 -4.33 9.28 -9.05
C GLU A 72 -2.83 9.35 -8.81
N TYR A 73 -2.06 8.43 -9.36
CA TYR A 73 -0.61 8.41 -9.25
C TYR A 73 0.03 9.70 -9.80
N LYS A 74 -0.45 10.21 -10.93
CA LYS A 74 0.07 11.44 -11.55
C LYS A 74 -0.15 12.69 -10.71
N LYS A 75 -1.19 12.70 -9.87
CA LYS A 75 -1.53 13.85 -9.02
C LYS A 75 -0.62 13.99 -7.81
N ILE A 76 -0.01 12.91 -7.36
CA ILE A 76 0.69 12.86 -6.08
C ILE A 76 2.19 12.67 -6.32
N LYS A 77 2.95 13.58 -5.74
CA LYS A 77 4.41 13.62 -5.88
C LYS A 77 5.06 13.86 -4.51
N ASN A 78 6.35 13.65 -4.45
CA ASN A 78 7.18 13.99 -3.27
C ASN A 78 6.83 13.19 -2.01
N TYR A 79 6.80 11.87 -2.12
CA TYR A 79 6.69 10.98 -0.96
C TYR A 79 7.85 9.96 -0.97
N ASN A 80 8.25 9.53 0.24
CA ASN A 80 9.40 8.63 0.45
C ASN A 80 8.98 7.22 0.86
N ALA A 81 7.75 7.07 1.34
CA ALA A 81 7.17 5.79 1.72
C ALA A 81 5.67 5.81 1.50
N ILE A 82 5.07 4.63 1.45
CA ILE A 82 3.64 4.45 1.29
C ILE A 82 3.13 3.54 2.41
N VAL A 83 2.01 3.92 3.02
CA VAL A 83 1.31 3.12 4.02
C VAL A 83 -0.07 2.79 3.47
N GLY A 84 -0.32 1.52 3.20
CA GLY A 84 -1.66 1.03 2.84
C GLY A 84 -2.40 0.57 4.08
N ILE A 85 -3.58 1.14 4.33
CA ILE A 85 -4.44 0.77 5.48
C ILE A 85 -5.82 0.42 4.97
N GLY A 86 -6.24 -0.81 5.17
CA GLY A 86 -7.60 -1.22 4.80
C GLY A 86 -7.70 -2.65 4.33
N GLY A 87 -8.74 -2.92 3.57
CA GLY A 87 -8.97 -4.19 2.90
C GLY A 87 -8.24 -4.26 1.55
N GLY A 88 -8.65 -5.23 0.72
CA GLY A 88 -7.96 -5.55 -0.54
C GLY A 88 -7.74 -4.36 -1.47
N GLN A 89 -8.74 -3.50 -1.64
CA GLN A 89 -8.61 -2.33 -2.53
C GLN A 89 -7.53 -1.36 -2.08
N ALA A 90 -7.49 -1.04 -0.79
CA ALA A 90 -6.49 -0.12 -0.24
C ALA A 90 -5.08 -0.73 -0.33
N LEU A 91 -4.94 -2.00 0.03
CA LEU A 91 -3.65 -2.69 -0.01
C LEU A 91 -3.13 -2.82 -1.46
N ASP A 92 -3.97 -3.16 -2.40
CA ASP A 92 -3.59 -3.26 -3.81
C ASP A 92 -3.24 -1.90 -4.42
N THR A 93 -3.99 -0.86 -4.09
CA THR A 93 -3.66 0.50 -4.51
C THR A 93 -2.32 0.95 -3.95
N ALA A 94 -2.04 0.67 -2.68
CA ALA A 94 -0.75 0.99 -2.07
C ALA A 94 0.40 0.25 -2.76
N LYS A 95 0.22 -1.02 -3.11
CA LYS A 95 1.20 -1.78 -3.91
C LYS A 95 1.44 -1.15 -5.27
N PHE A 96 0.37 -0.71 -5.96
CA PHE A 96 0.50 -0.01 -7.22
C PHE A 96 1.38 1.23 -7.11
N PHE A 97 1.13 2.08 -6.10
CA PHE A 97 1.95 3.27 -5.86
C PHE A 97 3.41 2.93 -5.55
N SER A 98 3.64 1.92 -4.70
CA SER A 98 4.98 1.45 -4.36
C SER A 98 5.73 0.92 -5.59
N TRP A 99 5.07 0.11 -6.39
CA TRP A 99 5.64 -0.46 -7.61
C TRP A 99 6.00 0.61 -8.64
N LYS A 100 5.09 1.57 -8.88
CA LYS A 100 5.31 2.66 -9.81
C LYS A 100 6.43 3.61 -9.39
N SER A 101 6.48 3.95 -8.12
CA SER A 101 7.43 4.93 -7.58
C SER A 101 8.74 4.32 -7.08
N ASN A 102 8.78 3.01 -6.93
CA ASN A 102 9.89 2.27 -6.29
C ASN A 102 10.19 2.78 -4.87
N LYS A 103 9.13 3.11 -4.11
CA LYS A 103 9.23 3.57 -2.73
C LYS A 103 8.82 2.47 -1.76
N LYS A 104 9.31 2.54 -0.54
CA LYS A 104 9.03 1.58 0.54
C LYS A 104 7.54 1.50 0.84
N LEU A 105 7.06 0.28 1.05
CA LEU A 105 5.67 -0.03 1.34
C LEU A 105 5.53 -0.62 2.73
N PHE A 106 4.56 -0.10 3.48
CA PHE A 106 4.09 -0.66 4.74
C PHE A 106 2.61 -0.95 4.60
N GLN A 107 2.17 -2.12 5.05
CA GLN A 107 0.78 -2.55 4.93
C GLN A 107 0.17 -2.78 6.30
N VAL A 108 -1.03 -2.23 6.49
CA VAL A 108 -1.85 -2.41 7.71
C VAL A 108 -3.21 -2.95 7.27
N PRO A 109 -3.35 -4.27 7.12
CA PRO A 109 -4.63 -4.85 6.73
C PRO A 109 -5.65 -4.73 7.84
N THR A 110 -6.86 -4.32 7.50
CA THR A 110 -8.02 -4.29 8.39
C THR A 110 -8.95 -5.48 8.17
N SER A 111 -8.65 -6.31 7.17
CA SER A 111 -9.33 -7.56 6.86
C SER A 111 -8.31 -8.58 6.38
N MET A 112 -8.40 -9.79 6.90
CA MET A 112 -7.52 -10.90 6.54
C MET A 112 -8.12 -11.84 5.49
N SER A 113 -9.27 -11.49 4.96
CA SER A 113 -10.05 -12.36 4.06
C SER A 113 -9.58 -12.38 2.62
N VAL A 114 -8.54 -11.62 2.25
CA VAL A 114 -8.10 -11.46 0.87
C VAL A 114 -6.60 -11.73 0.70
N ASN A 115 -6.24 -12.21 -0.49
CA ASN A 115 -4.84 -12.47 -0.86
C ASN A 115 -3.97 -11.20 -0.91
N ALA A 116 -4.59 -10.02 -1.02
CA ALA A 116 -3.90 -8.75 -1.02
C ALA A 116 -3.02 -8.52 0.22
N THR A 117 -3.37 -9.13 1.36
CA THR A 117 -2.62 -9.00 2.61
C THR A 117 -1.17 -9.48 2.47
N PHE A 118 -0.96 -10.60 1.82
CA PHE A 118 0.37 -11.23 1.71
C PHE A 118 0.86 -11.38 0.26
N GLY A 119 0.01 -11.11 -0.72
CA GLY A 119 0.39 -11.19 -2.12
C GLY A 119 1.36 -10.06 -2.52
N HIS A 120 2.29 -10.36 -3.42
CA HIS A 120 3.27 -9.40 -3.93
C HIS A 120 2.78 -8.64 -5.16
N ARG A 121 1.74 -9.14 -5.81
CA ARG A 121 1.10 -8.49 -6.96
C ARG A 121 -0.13 -7.72 -6.48
N PHE A 122 -0.51 -6.71 -7.24
CA PHE A 122 -1.77 -6.01 -7.02
C PHE A 122 -2.79 -6.39 -8.08
N ALA A 123 -4.06 -6.41 -7.72
CA ALA A 123 -5.15 -6.56 -8.65
C ALA A 123 -5.50 -5.20 -9.26
N ALA A 124 -5.59 -5.14 -10.58
CA ALA A 124 -6.10 -3.97 -11.30
C ALA A 124 -7.12 -4.42 -12.32
N ARG A 125 -8.03 -3.54 -12.69
CA ARG A 125 -9.03 -3.80 -13.73
C ARG A 125 -8.64 -3.11 -15.02
N ILE A 126 -8.62 -3.90 -16.10
CA ILE A 126 -8.40 -3.43 -17.46
C ILE A 126 -9.61 -3.86 -18.28
N ASN A 127 -10.36 -2.89 -18.81
CA ASN A 127 -11.60 -3.16 -19.54
C ASN A 127 -12.58 -4.06 -18.75
N GLY A 128 -12.70 -3.84 -17.44
CA GLY A 128 -13.57 -4.60 -16.55
C GLY A 128 -13.03 -5.96 -16.10
N ASN A 129 -11.91 -6.42 -16.63
CA ASN A 129 -11.29 -7.69 -16.26
C ASN A 129 -10.20 -7.50 -15.21
N VAL A 130 -10.17 -8.39 -14.22
CA VAL A 130 -9.14 -8.37 -13.18
C VAL A 130 -7.84 -8.94 -13.72
N ASN A 131 -6.75 -8.19 -13.52
CA ASN A 131 -5.39 -8.60 -13.86
C ASN A 131 -4.50 -8.44 -12.64
N TYR A 132 -3.66 -9.42 -12.37
CA TYR A 132 -2.65 -9.33 -11.33
C TYR A 132 -1.35 -8.84 -11.94
N MET A 133 -0.84 -7.72 -11.42
CA MET A 133 0.23 -6.96 -12.04
C MET A 133 1.31 -6.58 -11.04
N GLY A 134 2.47 -6.19 -11.58
CA GLY A 134 3.56 -5.66 -10.79
C GLY A 134 4.18 -6.67 -9.83
N TRP A 135 5.15 -6.19 -9.09
CA TRP A 135 5.75 -6.97 -8.00
C TRP A 135 6.29 -5.98 -6.98
N THR A 136 5.77 -6.04 -5.78
CA THR A 136 6.27 -5.22 -4.68
C THR A 136 6.28 -6.03 -3.39
N VAL A 137 7.34 -5.87 -2.62
CA VAL A 137 7.51 -6.54 -1.34
C VAL A 137 7.46 -5.47 -0.27
N PRO A 138 6.48 -5.52 0.66
CA PRO A 138 6.42 -4.55 1.74
C PRO A 138 7.64 -4.69 2.67
N GLU A 139 8.05 -3.57 3.28
CA GLU A 139 9.02 -3.59 4.37
C GLU A 139 8.46 -4.37 5.57
N ALA A 140 7.19 -4.16 5.88
CA ALA A 140 6.49 -4.89 6.93
C ALA A 140 4.97 -4.86 6.72
N VAL A 141 4.32 -5.88 7.26
CA VAL A 141 2.86 -5.96 7.40
C VAL A 141 2.54 -5.92 8.89
N TYR A 142 1.72 -4.96 9.28
CA TYR A 142 1.31 -4.72 10.67
C TYR A 142 -0.11 -5.20 10.88
N ILE A 143 -0.28 -6.23 11.69
CA ILE A 143 -1.59 -6.79 12.02
C ILE A 143 -1.94 -6.36 13.44
N ASP A 144 -2.76 -5.32 13.55
CA ASP A 144 -3.16 -4.70 14.80
C ASP A 144 -4.51 -5.24 15.27
N PHE A 145 -4.57 -5.74 16.49
CA PHE A 145 -5.77 -6.32 17.08
C PHE A 145 -6.59 -5.31 17.86
#